data_350ba0e067fbbe89ebb67554f07ab40b
#
_entry.id   350ba0e067fbbe89ebb67554f07ab40b
#
_cell.length_a   1.000
_cell.length_b   1.000
_cell.length_c   1.000
_cell.angle_alpha   90.00
_cell.angle_beta   90.00
_cell.angle_gamma   90.00
#
_symmetry.space_group_name_H-M   'P 1'
#
loop_
_entity.id
_entity.type
_entity.pdbx_description
1 polymer ?
#
loop_
_entity_poly.entity_id
_entity_poly.type
_entity_poly.pdbx_seq_one_letter_code
_entity_poly.pdbx_strand_id
1 'polypeptide(L)'
;MKLSPCVAALLLAAAAHAQAADPLQIRLNVVDQNGVGAPAGQVVVTESPYGLVFTPELSGLPPGLHGFHLHENPSCGPREVDGKAVPAAAAGGHLDPQKTGRHGSPWGDGHLGDLPPLYVAADGRATQPVLAPRLKLADLAGHSLMVHAGGDNHADHPAPLGGGGARIVCGVIG
;
A
#
# COMPACT_ATOMS: atom_id res chain seq x y z
N MET A 1 -16.72 73.44 8.01
CA MET A 1 -16.36 72.10 8.54
C MET A 1 -16.87 71.04 7.55
N LYS A 2 -15.94 70.36 6.83
CA LYS A 2 -16.29 69.28 5.88
C LYS A 2 -15.87 67.99 6.53
N LEU A 3 -16.86 67.14 6.84
CA LEU A 3 -16.66 65.77 7.33
C LEU A 3 -16.41 64.83 6.14
N SER A 4 -15.22 64.20 6.09
CA SER A 4 -14.92 63.11 5.14
C SER A 4 -15.44 61.80 5.69
N PRO A 5 -16.12 60.99 4.88
CA PRO A 5 -16.49 59.62 5.30
C PRO A 5 -15.29 58.70 5.15
N CYS A 6 -14.88 58.06 6.26
CA CYS A 6 -13.97 56.92 6.23
C CYS A 6 -14.73 55.68 5.73
N VAL A 7 -14.34 55.19 4.55
CA VAL A 7 -14.80 53.89 4.02
C VAL A 7 -13.93 52.81 4.64
N ALA A 8 -14.49 52.02 5.56
CA ALA A 8 -13.86 50.82 6.09
C ALA A 8 -14.04 49.67 5.09
N ALA A 9 -12.97 49.27 4.43
CA ALA A 9 -12.95 48.11 3.57
C ALA A 9 -12.84 46.84 4.44
N LEU A 10 -13.93 46.08 4.54
CA LEU A 10 -13.91 44.71 5.13
C LEU A 10 -13.22 43.75 4.13
N LEU A 11 -12.02 43.31 4.46
CA LEU A 11 -11.36 42.17 3.79
C LEU A 11 -11.98 40.89 4.29
N LEU A 12 -12.87 40.25 3.49
CA LEU A 12 -13.29 38.86 3.71
C LEU A 12 -12.13 37.97 3.33
N ALA A 13 -11.46 37.39 4.32
CA ALA A 13 -10.53 36.28 4.11
C ALA A 13 -11.35 35.01 3.81
N ALA A 14 -11.38 34.58 2.55
CA ALA A 14 -11.91 33.28 2.16
C ALA A 14 -10.97 32.20 2.68
N ALA A 15 -11.38 31.46 3.72
CA ALA A 15 -10.70 30.26 4.17
C ALA A 15 -10.91 29.18 3.11
N ALA A 16 -9.88 28.89 2.31
CA ALA A 16 -9.87 27.73 1.42
C ALA A 16 -9.84 26.47 2.30
N HIS A 17 -10.97 25.79 2.41
CA HIS A 17 -11.02 24.46 2.99
C HIS A 17 -10.36 23.52 1.97
N ALA A 18 -9.20 22.99 2.31
CA ALA A 18 -8.62 21.86 1.57
C ALA A 18 -9.56 20.66 1.75
N GLN A 19 -10.27 20.31 0.69
CA GLN A 19 -11.11 19.12 0.67
C GLN A 19 -10.17 17.90 0.67
N ALA A 20 -10.28 17.03 1.68
CA ALA A 20 -9.57 15.76 1.67
C ALA A 20 -10.05 14.97 0.44
N ALA A 21 -9.10 14.34 -0.27
CA ALA A 21 -9.46 13.47 -1.38
C ALA A 21 -10.30 12.29 -0.89
N ASP A 22 -11.20 11.80 -1.72
CA ASP A 22 -12.00 10.61 -1.40
C ASP A 22 -11.06 9.41 -1.15
N PRO A 23 -11.36 8.55 -0.16
CA PRO A 23 -10.57 7.37 0.13
C PRO A 23 -10.50 6.43 -1.07
N LEU A 24 -9.29 5.96 -1.41
CA LEU A 24 -9.09 4.94 -2.44
C LEU A 24 -9.36 3.56 -1.84
N GLN A 25 -10.25 2.79 -2.47
CA GLN A 25 -10.55 1.42 -2.06
C GLN A 25 -9.88 0.43 -3.01
N ILE A 26 -9.06 -0.45 -2.49
CA ILE A 26 -8.35 -1.50 -3.23
C ILE A 26 -8.92 -2.85 -2.79
N ARG A 27 -9.60 -3.56 -3.72
CA ARG A 27 -10.10 -4.91 -3.46
C ARG A 27 -8.96 -5.91 -3.60
N LEU A 28 -8.86 -6.83 -2.64
CA LEU A 28 -7.84 -7.86 -2.61
C LEU A 28 -8.48 -9.26 -2.66
N ASN A 29 -7.81 -10.14 -3.38
CA ASN A 29 -8.21 -11.53 -3.54
C ASN A 29 -7.06 -12.47 -3.14
N VAL A 30 -7.39 -13.64 -2.64
CA VAL A 30 -6.44 -14.74 -2.50
C VAL A 30 -5.86 -15.08 -3.88
N VAL A 31 -4.58 -15.40 -3.93
CA VAL A 31 -3.91 -15.80 -5.17
C VAL A 31 -3.21 -17.14 -4.99
N ASP A 32 -3.27 -17.95 -6.04
CA ASP A 32 -2.59 -19.23 -6.11
C ASP A 32 -1.97 -19.46 -7.50
N GLN A 33 -1.43 -20.66 -7.74
CA GLN A 33 -0.83 -21.04 -9.03
C GLN A 33 -1.83 -21.02 -10.20
N ASN A 34 -3.14 -21.07 -9.93
CA ASN A 34 -4.20 -21.02 -10.93
C ASN A 34 -4.67 -19.58 -11.22
N GLY A 35 -4.25 -18.61 -10.41
CA GLY A 35 -4.55 -17.18 -10.59
C GLY A 35 -5.25 -16.53 -9.40
N VAL A 36 -6.15 -15.61 -9.72
CA VAL A 36 -6.91 -14.83 -8.74
C VAL A 36 -8.11 -15.64 -8.27
N GLY A 37 -8.19 -15.89 -6.97
CA GLY A 37 -9.22 -16.69 -6.32
C GLY A 37 -10.28 -15.85 -5.59
N ALA A 38 -10.71 -16.36 -4.43
CA ALA A 38 -11.78 -15.76 -3.63
C ALA A 38 -11.41 -14.37 -3.09
N PRO A 39 -12.39 -13.48 -2.86
CA PRO A 39 -12.15 -12.20 -2.18
C PRO A 39 -11.59 -12.42 -0.77
N ALA A 40 -10.54 -11.68 -0.43
CA ALA A 40 -10.00 -11.59 0.93
C ALA A 40 -10.49 -10.35 1.69
N GLY A 41 -11.01 -9.35 0.97
CA GLY A 41 -11.50 -8.10 1.51
C GLY A 41 -10.98 -6.89 0.72
N GLN A 42 -10.74 -5.79 1.43
CA GLN A 42 -10.23 -4.56 0.83
C GLN A 42 -9.21 -3.86 1.73
N VAL A 43 -8.47 -2.93 1.15
CA VAL A 43 -7.66 -1.95 1.87
C VAL A 43 -8.15 -0.56 1.47
N VAL A 44 -8.50 0.25 2.45
CA VAL A 44 -8.86 1.66 2.26
C VAL A 44 -7.60 2.50 2.45
N VAL A 45 -7.28 3.35 1.46
CA VAL A 45 -6.13 4.24 1.52
C VAL A 45 -6.59 5.68 1.66
N THR A 46 -6.03 6.38 2.63
CA THR A 46 -6.29 7.80 2.87
C THR A 46 -4.99 8.58 2.95
N GLU A 47 -5.03 9.86 2.56
CA GLU A 47 -3.90 10.76 2.74
C GLU A 47 -3.84 11.29 4.18
N SER A 48 -2.62 11.48 4.67
CA SER A 48 -2.34 12.17 5.92
C SER A 48 -1.18 13.15 5.74
N PRO A 49 -0.96 14.09 6.66
CA PRO A 49 0.23 14.95 6.63
C PRO A 49 1.57 14.21 6.69
N TYR A 50 1.53 12.91 7.02
CA TYR A 50 2.72 12.07 7.23
C TYR A 50 2.92 11.00 6.15
N GLY A 51 2.07 10.96 5.12
CA GLY A 51 2.08 9.95 4.07
C GLY A 51 0.72 9.25 3.92
N LEU A 52 0.69 8.10 3.28
CA LEU A 52 -0.54 7.33 3.09
C LEU A 52 -0.82 6.39 4.27
N VAL A 53 -2.07 6.35 4.71
CA VAL A 53 -2.56 5.39 5.70
C VAL A 53 -3.32 4.30 4.96
N PHE A 54 -2.87 3.05 5.10
CA PHE A 54 -3.52 1.86 4.57
C PHE A 54 -4.30 1.20 5.71
N THR A 55 -5.61 1.19 5.62
CA THR A 55 -6.51 0.55 6.58
C THR A 55 -7.02 -0.75 5.99
N PRO A 56 -6.49 -1.91 6.40
CA PRO A 56 -6.95 -3.20 5.91
C PRO A 56 -8.29 -3.58 6.52
N GLU A 57 -9.14 -4.21 5.72
CA GLU A 57 -10.38 -4.89 6.07
C GLU A 57 -10.32 -6.28 5.45
N LEU A 58 -9.34 -7.08 5.87
CA LEU A 58 -9.05 -8.40 5.31
C LEU A 58 -9.45 -9.51 6.29
N SER A 59 -9.78 -10.68 5.74
CA SER A 59 -10.13 -11.87 6.52
C SER A 59 -9.68 -13.16 5.84
N GLY A 60 -9.67 -14.26 6.62
CA GLY A 60 -9.27 -15.58 6.12
C GLY A 60 -7.75 -15.74 5.92
N LEU A 61 -6.96 -14.89 6.57
CA LEU A 61 -5.50 -14.94 6.51
C LEU A 61 -4.92 -15.75 7.68
N PRO A 62 -3.75 -16.38 7.51
CA PRO A 62 -3.04 -16.98 8.64
C PRO A 62 -2.72 -15.92 9.70
N PRO A 63 -2.85 -16.22 11.01
CA PRO A 63 -2.45 -15.29 12.06
C PRO A 63 -0.94 -14.99 12.07
N GLY A 64 -0.57 -13.74 12.39
CA GLY A 64 0.82 -13.31 12.51
C GLY A 64 1.14 -12.03 11.76
N LEU A 65 2.43 -11.76 11.58
CA LEU A 65 2.92 -10.65 10.76
C LEU A 65 3.10 -11.11 9.32
N HIS A 66 2.67 -10.29 8.37
CA HIS A 66 2.75 -10.55 6.94
C HIS A 66 3.42 -9.39 6.22
N GLY A 67 4.38 -9.69 5.37
CA GLY A 67 4.96 -8.72 4.45
C GLY A 67 3.86 -8.08 3.60
N PHE A 68 3.91 -6.77 3.45
CA PHE A 68 2.91 -5.97 2.76
C PHE A 68 3.61 -4.98 1.86
N HIS A 69 3.41 -5.10 0.55
CA HIS A 69 4.20 -4.35 -0.41
C HIS A 69 3.39 -3.88 -1.61
N LEU A 70 3.82 -2.75 -2.18
CA LEU A 70 3.38 -2.29 -3.49
C LEU A 70 4.32 -2.88 -4.56
N HIS A 71 3.76 -3.54 -5.58
CA HIS A 71 4.49 -4.20 -6.65
C HIS A 71 4.44 -3.41 -7.96
N GLU A 72 5.43 -3.66 -8.85
CA GLU A 72 5.68 -2.88 -10.06
C GLU A 72 4.53 -2.87 -11.06
N ASN A 73 3.83 -4.00 -11.25
CA ASN A 73 2.87 -4.14 -12.34
C ASN A 73 1.43 -4.25 -11.84
N PRO A 74 0.44 -3.75 -12.59
CA PRO A 74 -0.99 -3.87 -12.26
C PRO A 74 -1.53 -5.27 -12.61
N SER A 75 -0.96 -6.31 -12.00
CA SER A 75 -1.33 -7.68 -12.27
C SER A 75 -1.23 -8.57 -11.03
N CYS A 76 -2.25 -9.39 -10.81
CA CYS A 76 -2.27 -10.43 -9.79
C CYS A 76 -2.19 -11.84 -10.41
N GLY A 77 -1.92 -11.93 -11.71
CA GLY A 77 -1.81 -13.21 -12.42
C GLY A 77 -0.55 -14.00 -12.05
N PRO A 78 -0.59 -15.33 -12.15
CA PRO A 78 0.60 -16.15 -12.04
C PRO A 78 1.52 -15.93 -13.24
N ARG A 79 2.79 -16.27 -13.07
CA ARG A 79 3.77 -16.35 -14.15
C ARG A 79 4.64 -17.58 -13.91
N GLU A 80 5.08 -18.20 -15.00
CA GLU A 80 6.05 -19.29 -14.92
C GLU A 80 7.43 -18.73 -14.54
N VAL A 81 8.04 -19.34 -13.53
CA VAL A 81 9.40 -19.08 -13.07
C VAL A 81 10.06 -20.45 -12.87
N ASP A 82 11.14 -20.72 -13.58
CA ASP A 82 11.87 -21.99 -13.55
C ASP A 82 10.96 -23.24 -13.77
N GLY A 83 10.02 -23.14 -14.73
CA GLY A 83 9.10 -24.21 -15.08
C GLY A 83 7.97 -24.44 -14.09
N LYS A 84 7.74 -23.54 -13.14
CA LYS A 84 6.66 -23.61 -12.14
C LYS A 84 5.80 -22.36 -12.18
N ALA A 85 4.47 -22.53 -12.12
CA ALA A 85 3.54 -21.42 -11.96
C ALA A 85 3.70 -20.82 -10.55
N VAL A 86 4.11 -19.57 -10.48
CA VAL A 86 4.27 -18.82 -9.22
C VAL A 86 3.10 -17.85 -9.07
N PRO A 87 2.35 -17.92 -7.96
CA PRO A 87 1.22 -17.03 -7.69
C PRO A 87 1.61 -15.55 -7.79
N ALA A 88 0.77 -14.75 -8.44
CA ALA A 88 0.92 -13.31 -8.60
C ALA A 88 2.30 -12.85 -9.12
N ALA A 89 3.09 -13.72 -9.74
CA ALA A 89 4.43 -13.35 -10.22
C ALA A 89 4.40 -12.35 -11.38
N ALA A 90 3.27 -12.17 -12.05
CA ALA A 90 3.09 -11.13 -13.06
C ALA A 90 3.10 -9.71 -12.46
N ALA A 91 2.91 -9.56 -11.15
CA ALA A 91 3.04 -8.30 -10.42
C ALA A 91 4.48 -7.71 -10.45
N GLY A 92 5.49 -8.53 -10.79
CA GLY A 92 6.89 -8.08 -10.76
C GLY A 92 7.49 -8.06 -9.35
N GLY A 93 8.54 -7.28 -9.16
CA GLY A 93 9.20 -7.00 -7.88
C GLY A 93 8.44 -5.97 -7.04
N HIS A 94 9.02 -5.58 -5.89
CA HIS A 94 8.54 -4.42 -5.16
C HIS A 94 8.75 -3.16 -6.01
N LEU A 95 7.83 -2.19 -5.92
CA LEU A 95 7.95 -0.93 -6.64
C LEU A 95 9.25 -0.21 -6.27
N ASP A 96 10.18 -0.10 -7.21
CA ASP A 96 11.49 0.53 -7.00
C ASP A 96 11.85 1.50 -8.14
N PRO A 97 11.17 2.65 -8.26
CA PRO A 97 11.41 3.62 -9.32
C PRO A 97 12.83 4.22 -9.27
N GLN A 98 13.46 4.20 -8.11
CA GLN A 98 14.83 4.69 -7.92
C GLN A 98 15.90 3.64 -8.22
N LYS A 99 15.51 2.39 -8.49
CA LYS A 99 16.42 1.26 -8.76
C LYS A 99 17.44 1.05 -7.65
N THR A 100 16.98 1.12 -6.42
CA THR A 100 17.83 0.91 -5.24
C THR A 100 18.30 -0.54 -5.15
N GLY A 101 17.48 -1.48 -5.64
CA GLY A 101 17.74 -2.92 -5.61
C GLY A 101 17.90 -3.47 -4.18
N ARG A 102 17.35 -2.77 -3.18
CA ARG A 102 17.47 -3.13 -1.76
C ARG A 102 16.11 -3.08 -1.08
N HIS A 103 15.80 -4.11 -0.34
CA HIS A 103 14.67 -4.10 0.58
C HIS A 103 15.02 -3.32 1.86
N GLY A 104 14.06 -2.57 2.39
CA GLY A 104 14.32 -1.73 3.54
C GLY A 104 13.09 -1.36 4.35
N SER A 105 13.29 -0.52 5.35
CA SER A 105 12.19 -0.01 6.15
C SER A 105 11.30 0.96 5.37
N PRO A 106 10.01 1.06 5.70
CA PRO A 106 9.05 1.96 5.03
C PRO A 106 9.45 3.43 5.01
N TRP A 107 10.30 3.85 5.93
CA TRP A 107 10.84 5.22 6.05
C TRP A 107 12.31 5.34 5.60
N GLY A 108 12.92 4.24 5.14
CA GLY A 108 14.32 4.17 4.74
C GLY A 108 14.55 4.50 3.28
N ASP A 109 15.66 4.01 2.76
CA ASP A 109 16.16 4.22 1.40
C ASP A 109 16.06 2.95 0.52
N GLY A 110 15.28 1.94 0.93
CA GLY A 110 14.92 0.76 0.15
C GLY A 110 13.88 1.03 -0.92
N HIS A 111 13.26 -0.03 -1.45
CA HIS A 111 12.20 0.10 -2.45
C HIS A 111 11.10 1.05 -1.97
N LEU A 112 10.52 1.84 -2.85
CA LEU A 112 9.40 2.71 -2.50
C LEU A 112 8.17 1.91 -2.06
N GLY A 113 8.03 0.69 -2.61
CA GLY A 113 6.94 -0.24 -2.32
C GLY A 113 7.08 -1.03 -1.01
N ASP A 114 8.15 -0.83 -0.23
CA ASP A 114 8.29 -1.47 1.08
C ASP A 114 7.38 -0.77 2.10
N LEU A 115 6.32 -1.45 2.54
CA LEU A 115 5.31 -0.95 3.48
C LEU A 115 5.51 -1.60 4.86
N PRO A 116 4.91 -1.02 5.93
CA PRO A 116 4.89 -1.73 7.21
C PRO A 116 4.12 -3.05 7.09
N PRO A 117 4.58 -4.14 7.74
CA PRO A 117 3.89 -5.41 7.69
C PRO A 117 2.49 -5.31 8.29
N LEU A 118 1.56 -6.12 7.78
CA LEU A 118 0.23 -6.26 8.37
C LEU A 118 0.25 -7.25 9.52
N TYR A 119 -0.45 -6.90 10.59
CA TYR A 119 -0.76 -7.83 11.66
C TYR A 119 -2.12 -8.50 11.41
N VAL A 120 -2.13 -9.82 11.40
CA VAL A 120 -3.32 -10.65 11.33
C VAL A 120 -3.59 -11.24 12.70
N ALA A 121 -4.75 -10.96 13.25
CA ALA A 121 -5.17 -11.45 14.57
C ALA A 121 -5.48 -12.96 14.54
N ALA A 122 -5.66 -13.56 15.72
CA ALA A 122 -5.91 -15.01 15.86
C ALA A 122 -7.20 -15.49 15.16
N ASP A 123 -8.13 -14.58 14.89
CA ASP A 123 -9.35 -14.85 14.13
C ASP A 123 -9.18 -14.77 12.61
N GLY A 124 -7.96 -14.54 12.12
CA GLY A 124 -7.63 -14.42 10.71
C GLY A 124 -7.96 -13.07 10.08
N ARG A 125 -8.18 -12.02 10.89
CA ARG A 125 -8.51 -10.67 10.41
C ARG A 125 -7.32 -9.72 10.51
N ALA A 126 -7.14 -8.89 9.48
CA ALA A 126 -6.26 -7.74 9.51
C ALA A 126 -7.10 -6.46 9.44
N THR A 127 -7.02 -5.62 10.49
CA THR A 127 -7.81 -4.39 10.61
C THR A 127 -7.00 -3.22 11.15
N GLN A 128 -5.73 -3.43 11.50
CA GLN A 128 -4.88 -2.37 12.04
C GLN A 128 -4.31 -1.52 10.91
N PRO A 129 -4.52 -0.19 10.92
CA PRO A 129 -3.92 0.70 9.93
C PRO A 129 -2.40 0.73 10.01
N VAL A 130 -1.76 0.91 8.85
CA VAL A 130 -0.32 1.12 8.74
C VAL A 130 -0.03 2.40 7.95
N LEU A 131 1.05 3.10 8.33
CA LEU A 131 1.47 4.36 7.69
C LEU A 131 2.64 4.12 6.74
N ALA A 132 2.48 4.51 5.47
CA ALA A 132 3.53 4.52 4.46
C ALA A 132 4.01 5.98 4.22
N PRO A 133 5.07 6.43 4.90
CA PRO A 133 5.43 7.86 4.94
C PRO A 133 6.04 8.37 3.64
N ARG A 134 6.51 7.49 2.75
CA ARG A 134 7.16 7.88 1.49
C ARG A 134 6.20 7.91 0.29
N LEU A 135 5.02 7.27 0.40
CA LEU A 135 4.05 7.17 -0.69
C LEU A 135 3.10 8.37 -0.74
N LYS A 136 2.68 8.68 -1.97
CA LYS A 136 1.59 9.59 -2.31
C LYS A 136 0.54 8.83 -3.12
N LEU A 137 -0.69 9.34 -3.18
CA LEU A 137 -1.75 8.71 -3.99
C LEU A 137 -1.36 8.50 -5.46
N ALA A 138 -0.60 9.45 -6.02
CA ALA A 138 -0.12 9.37 -7.40
C ALA A 138 0.84 8.19 -7.66
N ASP A 139 1.47 7.65 -6.62
CA ASP A 139 2.40 6.52 -6.73
C ASP A 139 1.67 5.17 -6.77
N LEU A 140 0.34 5.14 -6.60
CA LEU A 140 -0.40 3.89 -6.45
C LEU A 140 -0.98 3.36 -7.77
N ALA A 141 -1.43 4.25 -8.66
CA ALA A 141 -2.10 3.86 -9.90
C ALA A 141 -1.16 3.06 -10.83
N GLY A 142 -1.68 1.99 -11.43
CA GLY A 142 -0.91 1.15 -12.35
C GLY A 142 0.01 0.13 -11.65
N HIS A 143 -0.24 -0.13 -10.38
CA HIS A 143 0.52 -1.09 -9.56
C HIS A 143 -0.40 -2.14 -8.92
N SER A 144 0.18 -3.03 -8.11
CA SER A 144 -0.60 -3.99 -7.32
C SER A 144 -0.14 -4.03 -5.87
N LEU A 145 -1.10 -4.19 -4.98
CA LEU A 145 -0.88 -4.33 -3.55
C LEU A 145 -0.83 -5.81 -3.19
N MET A 146 0.16 -6.21 -2.39
CA MET A 146 0.47 -7.61 -2.11
C MET A 146 0.58 -7.88 -0.62
N VAL A 147 0.02 -9.01 -0.17
CA VAL A 147 0.27 -9.59 1.14
C VAL A 147 1.04 -10.90 0.96
N HIS A 148 2.09 -11.09 1.74
CA HIS A 148 2.95 -12.26 1.69
C HIS A 148 2.66 -13.26 2.82
N ALA A 149 3.11 -14.50 2.66
CA ALA A 149 2.90 -15.56 3.65
C ALA A 149 3.77 -15.38 4.90
N GLY A 150 4.99 -14.86 4.75
CA GLY A 150 5.92 -14.58 5.83
C GLY A 150 5.83 -13.13 6.31
N GLY A 151 6.55 -12.84 7.41
CA GLY A 151 6.68 -11.48 7.93
C GLY A 151 7.60 -10.57 7.09
N ASP A 152 8.06 -9.50 7.71
CA ASP A 152 9.01 -8.58 7.11
C ASP A 152 9.99 -8.07 8.17
N ASN A 153 11.29 -8.29 7.95
CA ASN A 153 12.35 -7.82 8.84
C ASN A 153 13.01 -6.52 8.37
N HIS A 154 12.47 -5.91 7.30
CA HIS A 154 12.95 -4.66 6.69
C HIS A 154 14.41 -4.71 6.19
N ALA A 155 14.87 -5.89 5.76
CA ALA A 155 16.23 -6.10 5.25
C ALA A 155 16.27 -7.27 4.26
N ASP A 156 17.38 -7.38 3.50
CA ASP A 156 17.62 -8.52 2.60
C ASP A 156 18.33 -9.70 3.30
N HIS A 157 18.60 -9.58 4.60
CA HIS A 157 19.24 -10.61 5.41
C HIS A 157 18.45 -10.84 6.72
N PRO A 158 18.32 -12.08 7.20
CA PRO A 158 18.90 -13.35 6.69
C PRO A 158 18.20 -13.91 5.45
N ALA A 159 17.04 -13.36 5.07
CA ALA A 159 16.28 -13.77 3.90
C ALA A 159 16.00 -12.56 3.00
N PRO A 160 16.02 -12.72 1.66
CA PRO A 160 15.75 -11.62 0.75
C PRO A 160 14.33 -11.07 0.91
N LEU A 161 14.16 -9.78 0.61
CA LEU A 161 12.87 -9.10 0.59
C LEU A 161 12.12 -9.23 1.94
N GLY A 162 12.82 -9.04 3.05
CA GLY A 162 12.25 -9.09 4.39
C GLY A 162 11.85 -10.48 4.88
N GLY A 163 12.03 -11.52 4.05
CA GLY A 163 11.57 -12.87 4.35
C GLY A 163 10.07 -13.09 4.08
N GLY A 164 9.42 -12.20 3.31
CA GLY A 164 7.99 -12.28 3.00
C GLY A 164 7.56 -13.57 2.30
N GLY A 165 8.42 -14.12 1.46
CA GLY A 165 8.18 -15.43 0.80
C GLY A 165 7.00 -15.41 -0.17
N ALA A 166 6.15 -16.43 -0.11
CA ALA A 166 5.06 -16.62 -1.07
C ALA A 166 4.04 -15.46 -1.03
N ARG A 167 3.47 -15.15 -2.18
CA ARG A 167 2.38 -14.18 -2.36
C ARG A 167 1.07 -14.90 -2.09
N ILE A 168 0.24 -14.38 -1.20
CA ILE A 168 -1.01 -15.03 -0.78
C ILE A 168 -2.27 -14.21 -1.07
N VAL A 169 -2.16 -12.89 -1.10
CA VAL A 169 -3.27 -11.98 -1.43
C VAL A 169 -2.77 -10.84 -2.28
N CYS A 170 -3.54 -10.46 -3.30
CA CYS A 170 -3.18 -9.42 -4.25
C CYS A 170 -4.41 -8.62 -4.69
N GLY A 171 -4.21 -7.31 -4.92
CA GLY A 171 -5.19 -6.41 -5.50
C GLY A 171 -4.54 -5.45 -6.49
N VAL A 172 -5.14 -5.31 -7.68
CA VAL A 172 -4.71 -4.34 -8.70
C VAL A 172 -5.25 -2.96 -8.36
N ILE A 173 -4.42 -1.94 -8.55
CA ILE A 173 -4.77 -0.53 -8.36
C ILE A 173 -4.89 0.10 -9.75
N GLY A 174 -6.12 0.42 -10.12
CA GLY A 174 -6.46 1.03 -11.42
C GLY A 174 -6.47 2.54 -11.37
#